data_16c3bcb2d1782059923857f810aa3ad1
#
_entry.id   16c3bcb2d1782059923857f810aa3ad1
#
_cell.length_a   1.000
_cell.length_b   1.000
_cell.length_c   1.000
_cell.angle_alpha   90.00
_cell.angle_beta   90.00
_cell.angle_gamma   90.00
#
_symmetry.space_group_name_H-M   'P 1'
#
loop_
_entity.id
_entity.type
_entity.pdbx_description
1 polymer ?
#
loop_
_entity_poly.entity_id
_entity_poly.type
_entity_poly.pdbx_seq_one_letter_code
_entity_poly.pdbx_strand_id
1 'polypeptide(L)'
;MTISILLMKQIAQLFLMIFMGYLIVKTGIVEDTDSKVLSKIILYLVIPCVIINAFQVDYTSDTVKGLLLAFIASVITQIILLIVVSVLGKLFHLNEVEIASIYYSNSGNLIVPIVTFILGKEWVLYGCVFMSVQLIFIWTHCKKIISQEASYDWKKIVLNINMISIFIGILLFFTKIHLPEIINDSISSVGNMIGPASMIVTGMLFAGMDLKQIFTNKKVYFISVLRLIVLPIFALILIKLSHLAAFSADGDKIMLIVFLAIITPSASTVTQMCQVYGNDSQYASAINVVTTLFSIVTMPLLVMLFQMF
;
A
#
# COMPACT_ATOMS: atom_id res chain seq x y z
N MET A 1 19.69 -3.64 16.71
CA MET A 1 18.84 -4.61 16.01
C MET A 1 18.72 -4.13 14.57
N THR A 2 19.02 -4.93 13.57
CA THR A 2 18.96 -4.48 12.17
C THR A 2 17.50 -4.25 11.75
N ILE A 3 17.25 -3.25 10.89
CA ILE A 3 15.90 -2.92 10.36
C ILE A 3 15.21 -4.18 9.82
N SER A 4 15.96 -5.07 9.18
CA SER A 4 15.44 -6.34 8.65
C SER A 4 14.85 -7.26 9.74
N ILE A 5 15.47 -7.35 10.92
CA ILE A 5 14.93 -8.16 12.02
C ILE A 5 13.67 -7.52 12.61
N LEU A 6 13.65 -6.19 12.72
CA LEU A 6 12.43 -5.46 13.12
C LEU A 6 11.29 -5.68 12.13
N LEU A 7 11.60 -5.61 10.83
CA LEU A 7 10.63 -5.87 9.76
C LEU A 7 10.08 -7.30 9.83
N MET A 8 10.95 -8.30 10.03
CA MET A 8 10.51 -9.70 10.19
C MET A 8 9.53 -9.86 11.37
N LYS A 9 9.83 -9.24 12.52
CA LYS A 9 8.93 -9.27 13.68
C LYS A 9 7.59 -8.62 13.39
N GLN A 10 7.60 -7.44 12.73
CA GLN A 10 6.37 -6.74 12.36
C GLN A 10 5.53 -7.57 11.39
N ILE A 11 6.16 -8.13 10.36
CA ILE A 11 5.44 -8.96 9.38
C ILE A 11 4.87 -10.22 10.05
N ALA A 12 5.61 -10.85 10.96
CA ALA A 12 5.10 -11.99 11.72
C ALA A 12 3.87 -11.62 12.57
N GLN A 13 3.87 -10.44 13.23
CA GLN A 13 2.71 -9.94 13.97
C GLN A 13 1.51 -9.70 13.05
N LEU A 14 1.74 -9.07 11.88
CA LEU A 14 0.67 -8.85 10.88
C LEU A 14 0.09 -10.18 10.40
N PHE A 15 0.93 -11.19 10.20
CA PHE A 15 0.48 -12.53 9.80
C PHE A 15 -0.36 -13.23 10.87
N LEU A 16 0.02 -13.11 12.15
CA LEU A 16 -0.80 -13.62 13.25
C LEU A 16 -2.19 -12.97 13.27
N MET A 17 -2.28 -11.67 12.99
CA MET A 17 -3.57 -10.97 12.88
C MET A 17 -4.39 -11.47 11.67
N ILE A 18 -3.73 -11.77 10.53
CA ILE A 18 -4.38 -12.43 9.38
C ILE A 18 -4.95 -13.79 9.81
N PHE A 19 -4.16 -14.57 10.54
CA PHE A 19 -4.59 -15.89 11.04
C PHE A 19 -5.77 -15.77 12.01
N MET A 20 -5.80 -14.77 12.89
CA MET A 20 -6.95 -14.50 13.76
C MET A 20 -8.21 -14.19 12.94
N GLY A 21 -8.09 -13.34 11.89
CA GLY A 21 -9.19 -13.05 10.96
C GLY A 21 -9.68 -14.29 10.20
N TYR A 22 -8.77 -15.19 9.83
CA TYR A 22 -9.13 -16.48 9.21
C TYR A 22 -9.89 -17.38 10.18
N LEU A 23 -9.43 -17.49 11.43
CA LEU A 23 -10.04 -18.35 12.44
C LEU A 23 -11.45 -17.90 12.80
N ILE A 24 -11.71 -16.61 12.96
CA ILE A 24 -13.03 -16.11 13.37
C ILE A 24 -14.12 -16.44 12.34
N VAL A 25 -13.77 -16.51 11.05
CA VAL A 25 -14.68 -16.97 9.99
C VAL A 25 -14.82 -18.51 10.03
N LYS A 26 -13.69 -19.23 10.16
CA LYS A 26 -13.74 -20.71 10.20
C LYS A 26 -14.45 -21.29 11.41
N THR A 27 -14.52 -20.55 12.51
CA THR A 27 -15.33 -20.92 13.68
C THR A 27 -16.82 -20.61 13.51
N GLY A 28 -17.24 -19.93 12.42
CA GLY A 28 -18.63 -19.60 12.15
C GLY A 28 -19.18 -18.44 13.00
N ILE A 29 -18.31 -17.69 13.71
CA ILE A 29 -18.73 -16.52 14.51
C ILE A 29 -19.13 -15.36 13.60
N VAL A 30 -18.42 -15.19 12.48
CA VAL A 30 -18.70 -14.21 11.42
C VAL A 30 -18.58 -14.87 10.05
N GLU A 31 -19.20 -14.26 9.04
CA GLU A 31 -19.04 -14.66 7.65
C GLU A 31 -17.89 -13.91 6.96
N ASP A 32 -17.33 -14.47 5.89
CA ASP A 32 -16.32 -13.80 5.07
C ASP A 32 -16.86 -12.50 4.45
N THR A 33 -18.17 -12.46 4.16
CA THR A 33 -18.91 -11.30 3.64
C THR A 33 -18.94 -10.11 4.60
N ASP A 34 -18.85 -10.33 5.93
CA ASP A 34 -18.80 -9.29 6.97
C ASP A 34 -17.52 -8.44 6.86
N SER A 35 -16.47 -8.98 6.22
CA SER A 35 -15.26 -8.26 5.90
C SER A 35 -15.51 -6.96 5.10
N LYS A 36 -16.61 -6.89 4.34
CA LYS A 36 -17.01 -5.69 3.58
C LYS A 36 -17.34 -4.51 4.48
N VAL A 37 -17.98 -4.74 5.64
CA VAL A 37 -18.31 -3.67 6.59
C VAL A 37 -17.04 -3.13 7.21
N LEU A 38 -16.15 -4.00 7.67
CA LEU A 38 -14.87 -3.61 8.25
C LEU A 38 -13.98 -2.89 7.23
N SER A 39 -13.96 -3.36 5.99
CA SER A 39 -13.26 -2.70 4.89
C SER A 39 -13.76 -1.26 4.64
N LYS A 40 -15.10 -1.03 4.71
CA LYS A 40 -15.65 0.32 4.58
C LYS A 40 -15.22 1.21 5.74
N ILE A 41 -15.23 0.72 6.98
CA ILE A 41 -14.75 1.47 8.15
C ILE A 41 -13.28 1.86 7.96
N ILE A 42 -12.45 0.93 7.52
CA ILE A 42 -11.03 1.21 7.24
C ILE A 42 -10.89 2.29 6.16
N LEU A 43 -11.58 2.13 5.04
CA LEU A 43 -11.42 3.02 3.87
C LEU A 43 -11.97 4.42 4.11
N TYR A 44 -13.12 4.55 4.80
CA TYR A 44 -13.83 5.83 4.92
C TYR A 44 -13.67 6.52 6.27
N LEU A 45 -13.08 5.86 7.27
CA LEU A 45 -12.87 6.42 8.60
C LEU A 45 -11.40 6.29 9.04
N VAL A 46 -10.83 5.09 9.04
CA VAL A 46 -9.50 4.86 9.61
C VAL A 46 -8.41 5.51 8.77
N ILE A 47 -8.41 5.29 7.44
CA ILE A 47 -7.40 5.86 6.53
C ILE A 47 -7.44 7.40 6.52
N PRO A 48 -8.60 8.08 6.43
CA PRO A 48 -8.70 9.52 6.62
C PRO A 48 -8.07 10.02 7.92
N CYS A 49 -8.34 9.35 9.04
CA CYS A 49 -7.74 9.70 10.33
C CYS A 49 -6.22 9.56 10.32
N VAL A 50 -5.70 8.47 9.75
CA VAL A 50 -4.25 8.26 9.59
C VAL A 50 -3.62 9.38 8.77
N ILE A 51 -4.23 9.73 7.64
CA ILE A 51 -3.71 10.76 6.75
C ILE A 51 -3.65 12.11 7.48
N ILE A 52 -4.75 12.55 8.10
CA ILE A 52 -4.80 13.84 8.82
C ILE A 52 -3.78 13.85 9.96
N ASN A 53 -3.69 12.76 10.73
CA ASN A 53 -2.74 12.65 11.85
C ASN A 53 -1.28 12.66 11.37
N ALA A 54 -0.96 12.09 10.22
CA ALA A 54 0.39 12.09 9.66
C ALA A 54 0.89 13.51 9.31
N PHE A 55 -0.01 14.44 8.99
CA PHE A 55 0.35 15.83 8.74
C PHE A 55 0.42 16.70 10.02
N GLN A 56 0.12 16.14 11.21
CA GLN A 56 0.28 16.84 12.50
C GLN A 56 1.74 16.77 12.99
N VAL A 57 2.65 17.20 12.13
CA VAL A 57 4.10 17.29 12.41
C VAL A 57 4.56 18.72 12.29
N ASP A 58 5.68 19.05 12.94
CA ASP A 58 6.23 20.41 12.93
C ASP A 58 6.66 20.82 11.52
N TYR A 59 6.27 22.04 11.15
CA TYR A 59 6.69 22.66 9.91
C TYR A 59 8.15 23.11 10.02
N THR A 60 9.07 22.36 9.42
CA THR A 60 10.48 22.72 9.30
C THR A 60 10.90 22.74 7.83
N SER A 61 12.00 23.44 7.53
CA SER A 61 12.58 23.43 6.17
C SER A 61 12.92 22.01 5.71
N ASP A 62 13.39 21.17 6.64
CA ASP A 62 13.79 19.79 6.33
C ASP A 62 12.59 18.89 6.09
N THR A 63 11.50 19.08 6.85
CA THR A 63 10.23 18.37 6.58
C THR A 63 9.69 18.72 5.20
N VAL A 64 9.73 20.00 4.80
CA VAL A 64 9.27 20.42 3.46
C VAL A 64 10.15 19.83 2.36
N LYS A 65 11.48 19.85 2.51
CA LYS A 65 12.41 19.20 1.56
C LYS A 65 12.16 17.70 1.48
N GLY A 66 11.94 17.05 2.62
CA GLY A 66 11.60 15.63 2.67
C GLY A 66 10.28 15.30 1.96
N LEU A 67 9.24 16.12 2.15
CA LEU A 67 7.97 15.98 1.43
C LEU A 67 8.14 16.12 -0.08
N LEU A 68 8.92 17.12 -0.52
CA LEU A 68 9.21 17.31 -1.94
C LEU A 68 9.99 16.12 -2.50
N LEU A 69 11.00 15.63 -1.77
CA LEU A 69 11.74 14.43 -2.14
C LEU A 69 10.82 13.21 -2.27
N ALA A 70 9.98 12.95 -1.25
CA ALA A 70 9.03 11.84 -1.27
C ALA A 70 8.07 11.93 -2.45
N PHE A 71 7.57 13.14 -2.77
CA PHE A 71 6.67 13.37 -3.90
C PHE A 71 7.36 13.10 -5.24
N ILE A 72 8.52 13.71 -5.47
CA ILE A 72 9.30 13.53 -6.71
C ILE A 72 9.68 12.06 -6.89
N ALA A 73 10.21 11.42 -5.84
CA ALA A 73 10.58 10.01 -5.88
C ALA A 73 9.38 9.11 -6.15
N SER A 74 8.22 9.39 -5.52
CA SER A 74 6.99 8.63 -5.75
C SER A 74 6.49 8.77 -7.18
N VAL A 75 6.46 9.98 -7.74
CA VAL A 75 6.02 10.22 -9.12
C VAL A 75 6.94 9.54 -10.12
N ILE A 76 8.25 9.75 -10.00
CA ILE A 76 9.24 9.18 -10.93
C ILE A 76 9.19 7.65 -10.87
N THR A 77 9.24 7.06 -9.67
CA THR A 77 9.24 5.61 -9.54
C THR A 77 7.94 5.01 -10.07
N GLN A 78 6.79 5.58 -9.77
CA GLN A 78 5.52 5.05 -10.26
C GLN A 78 5.39 5.15 -11.78
N ILE A 79 5.80 6.26 -12.41
CA ILE A 79 5.78 6.39 -13.87
C ILE A 79 6.70 5.35 -14.52
N ILE A 80 7.93 5.21 -14.05
CA ILE A 80 8.90 4.28 -14.64
C ILE A 80 8.43 2.83 -14.44
N LEU A 81 7.96 2.48 -13.23
CA LEU A 81 7.43 1.15 -12.98
C LEU A 81 6.18 0.83 -13.79
N LEU A 82 5.34 1.83 -14.10
CA LEU A 82 4.21 1.66 -15.01
C LEU A 82 4.68 1.31 -16.42
N ILE A 83 5.73 1.98 -16.90
CA ILE A 83 6.36 1.66 -18.20
C ILE A 83 6.90 0.23 -18.18
N VAL A 84 7.65 -0.15 -17.13
CA VAL A 84 8.21 -1.50 -16.98
C VAL A 84 7.09 -2.54 -17.02
N VAL A 85 6.03 -2.36 -16.23
CA VAL A 85 4.91 -3.31 -16.19
C VAL A 85 4.17 -3.36 -17.54
N SER A 86 4.05 -2.22 -18.23
CA SER A 86 3.45 -2.19 -19.59
C SER A 86 4.28 -2.97 -20.60
N VAL A 87 5.61 -2.92 -20.51
CA VAL A 87 6.52 -3.73 -21.34
C VAL A 87 6.39 -5.21 -20.99
N LEU A 88 6.42 -5.55 -19.69
CA LEU A 88 6.22 -6.93 -19.22
C LEU A 88 4.85 -7.49 -19.66
N GLY A 89 3.81 -6.63 -19.61
CA GLY A 89 2.46 -6.97 -20.05
C GLY A 89 2.42 -7.40 -21.54
N LYS A 90 3.11 -6.66 -22.39
CA LYS A 90 3.24 -7.00 -23.82
C LYS A 90 4.08 -8.24 -24.05
N LEU A 91 5.20 -8.37 -23.33
CA LEU A 91 6.16 -9.49 -23.49
C LEU A 91 5.55 -10.83 -23.08
N PHE A 92 4.79 -10.84 -21.97
CA PHE A 92 4.20 -12.06 -21.39
C PHE A 92 2.70 -12.21 -21.68
N HIS A 93 2.12 -11.36 -22.53
CA HIS A 93 0.70 -11.37 -22.88
C HIS A 93 -0.22 -11.36 -21.64
N LEU A 94 0.07 -10.44 -20.69
CA LEU A 94 -0.67 -10.32 -19.44
C LEU A 94 -2.01 -9.64 -19.66
N ASN A 95 -3.04 -10.12 -18.95
CA ASN A 95 -4.34 -9.47 -18.94
C ASN A 95 -4.38 -8.26 -17.97
N GLU A 96 -5.50 -7.53 -17.96
CA GLU A 96 -5.67 -6.30 -17.20
C GLU A 96 -5.55 -6.53 -15.69
N VAL A 97 -6.08 -7.63 -15.18
CA VAL A 97 -6.02 -8.01 -13.77
C VAL A 97 -4.58 -8.30 -13.36
N GLU A 98 -3.82 -8.99 -14.20
CA GLU A 98 -2.41 -9.31 -13.97
C GLU A 98 -1.54 -8.06 -13.97
N ILE A 99 -1.73 -7.18 -14.97
CA ILE A 99 -1.03 -5.89 -15.06
C ILE A 99 -1.31 -5.06 -13.81
N ALA A 100 -2.59 -4.92 -13.41
CA ALA A 100 -2.97 -4.19 -12.22
C ALA A 100 -2.37 -4.83 -10.95
N SER A 101 -2.40 -6.14 -10.83
CA SER A 101 -1.89 -6.86 -9.66
C SER A 101 -0.37 -6.79 -9.53
N ILE A 102 0.37 -6.72 -10.64
CA ILE A 102 1.82 -6.50 -10.62
C ILE A 102 2.14 -5.05 -10.25
N TYR A 103 1.45 -4.07 -10.83
CA TYR A 103 1.79 -2.67 -10.68
C TYR A 103 1.36 -2.08 -9.34
N TYR A 104 0.10 -2.28 -8.91
CA TYR A 104 -0.43 -1.64 -7.71
C TYR A 104 -0.04 -2.37 -6.43
N SER A 105 0.61 -1.60 -5.54
CA SER A 105 1.06 -2.06 -4.23
C SER A 105 -0.03 -1.92 -3.16
N ASN A 106 -0.04 -2.82 -2.18
CA ASN A 106 -0.90 -2.71 -1.00
C ASN A 106 -0.35 -1.71 0.04
N SER A 107 0.28 -0.63 -0.45
CA SER A 107 0.84 0.40 0.41
C SER A 107 -0.23 1.04 1.30
N GLY A 108 -1.47 1.20 0.79
CA GLY A 108 -2.57 1.78 1.56
C GLY A 108 -2.83 1.11 2.91
N ASN A 109 -2.68 -0.19 2.99
CA ASN A 109 -2.95 -0.96 4.20
C ASN A 109 -1.68 -1.30 5.00
N LEU A 110 -0.52 -1.38 4.35
CA LEU A 110 0.69 -1.94 4.96
C LEU A 110 1.75 -0.91 5.30
N ILE A 111 1.87 0.19 4.53
CA ILE A 111 2.98 1.13 4.72
C ILE A 111 2.93 1.84 6.07
N VAL A 112 1.73 2.23 6.51
CA VAL A 112 1.55 2.95 7.77
C VAL A 112 2.00 2.11 8.97
N PRO A 113 1.49 0.87 9.19
CA PRO A 113 1.95 0.06 10.31
C PRO A 113 3.44 -0.30 10.21
N ILE A 114 3.95 -0.57 8.99
CA ILE A 114 5.37 -0.92 8.79
C ILE A 114 6.27 0.27 9.13
N VAL A 115 5.99 1.45 8.59
CA VAL A 115 6.81 2.65 8.84
C VAL A 115 6.74 3.07 10.31
N THR A 116 5.54 3.07 10.90
CA THR A 116 5.35 3.38 12.32
C THR A 116 6.21 2.48 13.21
N PHE A 117 6.26 1.19 12.90
CA PHE A 117 7.00 0.22 13.69
C PHE A 117 8.52 0.32 13.49
N ILE A 118 8.98 0.57 12.27
CA ILE A 118 10.42 0.54 11.93
C ILE A 118 11.09 1.89 12.22
N LEU A 119 10.43 2.99 11.86
CA LEU A 119 11.02 4.33 11.86
C LEU A 119 10.37 5.28 12.86
N GLY A 120 9.10 5.06 13.22
CA GLY A 120 8.32 5.95 14.09
C GLY A 120 7.15 6.62 13.36
N LYS A 121 6.23 7.20 14.15
CA LYS A 121 5.00 7.82 13.60
C LYS A 121 5.27 9.03 12.72
N GLU A 122 6.29 9.80 13.04
CA GLU A 122 6.70 11.02 12.32
C GLU A 122 7.11 10.74 10.87
N TRP A 123 7.52 9.50 10.56
CA TRP A 123 7.93 9.08 9.21
C TRP A 123 6.77 8.65 8.32
N VAL A 124 5.59 8.41 8.91
CA VAL A 124 4.39 7.96 8.17
C VAL A 124 3.97 8.98 7.11
N LEU A 125 4.21 10.26 7.37
CA LEU A 125 3.94 11.38 6.46
C LEU A 125 4.47 11.10 5.02
N TYR A 126 5.71 10.64 4.90
CA TYR A 126 6.33 10.35 3.60
C TYR A 126 5.70 9.13 2.91
N GLY A 127 5.24 8.14 3.70
CA GLY A 127 4.45 7.03 3.19
C GLY A 127 3.08 7.47 2.65
N CYS A 128 2.44 8.43 3.32
CA CYS A 128 1.18 9.01 2.86
C CYS A 128 1.34 9.76 1.52
N VAL A 129 2.49 10.39 1.26
CA VAL A 129 2.78 11.02 -0.03
C VAL A 129 2.79 9.96 -1.15
N PHE A 130 3.47 8.82 -0.95
CA PHE A 130 3.47 7.73 -1.93
C PHE A 130 2.05 7.19 -2.17
N MET A 131 1.28 6.95 -1.09
CA MET A 131 -0.11 6.49 -1.18
C MET A 131 -0.97 7.47 -2.00
N SER A 132 -0.76 8.78 -1.81
CA SER A 132 -1.50 9.83 -2.51
C SER A 132 -1.25 9.78 -4.02
N VAL A 133 0.01 9.66 -4.42
CA VAL A 133 0.38 9.52 -5.83
C VAL A 133 -0.20 8.23 -6.41
N GLN A 134 -0.07 7.11 -5.71
CA GLN A 134 -0.65 5.83 -6.15
C GLN A 134 -2.18 5.89 -6.28
N LEU A 135 -2.87 6.61 -5.38
CA LEU A 135 -4.32 6.76 -5.44
C LEU A 135 -4.79 7.43 -6.73
N ILE A 136 -4.05 8.44 -7.23
CA ILE A 136 -4.31 9.06 -8.52
C ILE A 136 -4.21 8.00 -9.64
N PHE A 137 -3.15 7.18 -9.65
CA PHE A 137 -3.01 6.11 -10.65
C PHE A 137 -4.09 5.03 -10.52
N ILE A 138 -4.54 4.70 -9.30
CA ILE A 138 -5.63 3.75 -9.08
C ILE A 138 -6.93 4.25 -9.75
N TRP A 139 -7.30 5.51 -9.52
CA TRP A 139 -8.56 6.06 -10.06
C TRP A 139 -8.47 6.48 -11.54
N THR A 140 -7.28 6.59 -12.10
CA THR A 140 -7.06 6.87 -13.52
C THR A 140 -6.76 5.58 -14.29
N HIS A 141 -5.53 5.09 -14.19
CA HIS A 141 -5.04 3.95 -14.96
C HIS A 141 -5.67 2.61 -14.55
N CYS A 142 -5.74 2.27 -13.24
CA CYS A 142 -6.30 0.99 -12.80
C CYS A 142 -7.79 0.90 -13.16
N LYS A 143 -8.56 1.95 -12.86
CA LYS A 143 -9.96 2.01 -13.25
C LYS A 143 -10.12 1.78 -14.75
N LYS A 144 -9.34 2.48 -15.58
CA LYS A 144 -9.42 2.38 -17.05
C LYS A 144 -9.18 0.96 -17.56
N ILE A 145 -8.13 0.29 -17.07
CA ILE A 145 -7.80 -1.06 -17.56
C ILE A 145 -8.78 -2.12 -17.03
N ILE A 146 -9.27 -1.99 -15.81
CA ILE A 146 -10.18 -2.96 -15.20
C ILE A 146 -11.62 -2.82 -15.72
N SER A 147 -12.13 -1.58 -15.82
CA SER A 147 -13.51 -1.32 -16.28
C SER A 147 -13.64 -1.32 -17.79
N GLN A 148 -12.53 -1.19 -18.53
CA GLN A 148 -12.51 -0.96 -19.99
C GLN A 148 -13.31 0.28 -20.44
N GLU A 149 -13.67 1.16 -19.50
CA GLU A 149 -14.35 2.41 -19.78
C GLU A 149 -13.37 3.49 -20.27
N ALA A 150 -13.75 4.23 -21.31
CA ALA A 150 -12.91 5.29 -21.89
C ALA A 150 -12.88 6.58 -21.07
N SER A 151 -13.82 6.79 -20.13
CA SER A 151 -14.00 8.08 -19.45
C SER A 151 -13.31 8.13 -18.09
N TYR A 152 -12.58 9.23 -17.84
CA TYR A 152 -12.05 9.57 -16.52
C TYR A 152 -13.08 10.37 -15.71
N ASP A 153 -13.40 9.92 -14.53
CA ASP A 153 -14.29 10.67 -13.63
C ASP A 153 -13.45 11.45 -12.60
N TRP A 154 -12.98 12.61 -13.01
CA TRP A 154 -12.17 13.50 -12.15
C TRP A 154 -12.89 13.91 -10.86
N LYS A 155 -14.24 13.99 -10.89
CA LYS A 155 -15.02 14.30 -9.69
C LYS A 155 -14.86 13.19 -8.62
N LYS A 156 -14.91 11.93 -9.05
CA LYS A 156 -14.71 10.80 -8.11
C LYS A 156 -13.29 10.75 -7.55
N ILE A 157 -12.28 11.19 -8.29
CA ILE A 157 -10.91 11.27 -7.80
C ILE A 157 -10.80 12.36 -6.74
N VAL A 158 -11.19 13.59 -7.08
CA VAL A 158 -11.04 14.77 -6.19
C VAL A 158 -11.94 14.66 -4.96
N LEU A 159 -13.17 14.15 -5.12
CA LEU A 159 -14.12 13.95 -4.02
C LEU A 159 -13.91 12.64 -3.25
N ASN A 160 -12.87 11.89 -3.53
CA ASN A 160 -12.51 10.74 -2.70
C ASN A 160 -12.11 11.22 -1.30
N ILE A 161 -12.69 10.58 -0.27
CA ILE A 161 -12.47 10.98 1.14
C ILE A 161 -10.98 11.03 1.51
N ASN A 162 -10.17 10.13 0.98
CA ASN A 162 -8.73 10.10 1.25
C ASN A 162 -8.02 11.29 0.59
N MET A 163 -8.42 11.68 -0.63
CA MET A 163 -7.90 12.89 -1.27
C MET A 163 -8.29 14.15 -0.51
N ILE A 164 -9.53 14.24 -0.04
CA ILE A 164 -9.99 15.35 0.82
C ILE A 164 -9.14 15.40 2.10
N SER A 165 -8.88 14.25 2.72
CA SER A 165 -8.05 14.17 3.94
C SER A 165 -6.61 14.61 3.69
N ILE A 166 -6.05 14.31 2.51
CA ILE A 166 -4.73 14.79 2.09
C ILE A 166 -4.74 16.32 1.95
N PHE A 167 -5.74 16.89 1.28
CA PHE A 167 -5.88 18.36 1.16
C PHE A 167 -6.01 19.03 2.52
N ILE A 168 -6.83 18.49 3.42
CA ILE A 168 -6.97 18.98 4.79
C ILE A 168 -5.63 18.88 5.53
N GLY A 169 -4.96 17.74 5.46
CA GLY A 169 -3.66 17.54 6.11
C GLY A 169 -2.60 18.50 5.59
N ILE A 170 -2.48 18.68 4.29
CA ILE A 170 -1.57 19.64 3.65
C ILE A 170 -1.90 21.08 4.12
N LEU A 171 -3.17 21.46 4.15
CA LEU A 171 -3.59 22.78 4.61
C LEU A 171 -3.19 23.02 6.07
N LEU A 172 -3.46 22.07 6.96
CA LEU A 172 -3.09 22.14 8.37
C LEU A 172 -1.57 22.27 8.54
N PHE A 173 -0.79 21.48 7.79
CA PHE A 173 0.67 21.52 7.83
C PHE A 173 1.22 22.87 7.40
N PHE A 174 0.81 23.39 6.24
CA PHE A 174 1.33 24.69 5.74
C PHE A 174 0.83 25.88 6.53
N THR A 175 -0.37 25.83 7.10
CA THR A 175 -0.88 26.87 8.01
C THR A 175 -0.34 26.75 9.43
N LYS A 176 0.43 25.67 9.72
CA LYS A 176 0.99 25.37 11.06
C LYS A 176 -0.09 25.27 12.14
N ILE A 177 -1.28 24.82 11.75
CA ILE A 177 -2.39 24.63 12.69
C ILE A 177 -2.32 23.20 13.22
N HIS A 178 -2.08 23.08 14.53
CA HIS A 178 -2.19 21.81 15.25
C HIS A 178 -3.63 21.63 15.75
N LEU A 179 -4.15 20.41 15.58
CA LEU A 179 -5.46 20.09 16.11
C LEU A 179 -5.45 20.11 17.64
N PRO A 180 -6.54 20.53 18.30
CA PRO A 180 -6.68 20.39 19.74
C PRO A 180 -6.41 18.95 20.19
N GLU A 181 -5.76 18.78 21.35
CA GLU A 181 -5.28 17.50 21.89
C GLU A 181 -6.37 16.41 21.84
N ILE A 182 -7.57 16.71 22.32
CA ILE A 182 -8.70 15.76 22.34
C ILE A 182 -9.03 15.26 20.92
N ILE A 183 -9.03 16.15 19.92
CA ILE A 183 -9.31 15.77 18.52
C ILE A 183 -8.17 14.96 17.95
N ASN A 184 -6.93 15.40 18.18
CA ASN A 184 -5.74 14.72 17.69
C ASN A 184 -5.62 13.31 18.27
N ASP A 185 -5.87 13.13 19.55
CA ASP A 185 -5.83 11.82 20.22
C ASP A 185 -6.95 10.89 19.76
N SER A 186 -8.14 11.44 19.51
CA SER A 186 -9.25 10.68 18.95
C SER A 186 -8.93 10.17 17.54
N ILE A 187 -8.41 11.05 16.66
CA ILE A 187 -7.97 10.72 15.30
C ILE A 187 -6.82 9.71 15.34
N SER A 188 -5.84 9.90 16.23
CA SER A 188 -4.71 8.98 16.40
C SER A 188 -5.18 7.60 16.87
N SER A 189 -6.12 7.54 17.81
CA SER A 189 -6.68 6.28 18.33
C SER A 189 -7.40 5.49 17.23
N VAL A 190 -8.22 6.16 16.42
CA VAL A 190 -8.88 5.54 15.26
C VAL A 190 -7.85 5.13 14.21
N GLY A 191 -6.88 5.98 13.93
CA GLY A 191 -5.81 5.70 12.96
C GLY A 191 -4.98 4.46 13.32
N ASN A 192 -4.73 4.24 14.61
CA ASN A 192 -3.97 3.07 15.08
C ASN A 192 -4.67 1.72 14.79
N MET A 193 -5.97 1.73 14.46
CA MET A 193 -6.69 0.52 14.06
C MET A 193 -6.29 0.01 12.66
N ILE A 194 -5.60 0.82 11.83
CA ILE A 194 -5.35 0.47 10.41
C ILE A 194 -4.64 -0.87 10.26
N GLY A 195 -3.57 -1.11 11.03
CA GLY A 195 -2.79 -2.35 10.97
C GLY A 195 -3.63 -3.58 11.36
N PRO A 196 -4.14 -3.66 12.60
CA PRO A 196 -4.94 -4.80 13.05
C PRO A 196 -6.18 -5.04 12.19
N ALA A 197 -6.96 -3.99 11.92
CA ALA A 197 -8.22 -4.13 11.18
C ALA A 197 -7.98 -4.61 9.74
N SER A 198 -6.98 -4.05 9.03
CA SER A 198 -6.66 -4.46 7.66
C SER A 198 -6.18 -5.91 7.58
N MET A 199 -5.43 -6.38 8.57
CA MET A 199 -4.95 -7.78 8.62
C MET A 199 -6.09 -8.74 8.94
N ILE A 200 -6.97 -8.39 9.87
CA ILE A 200 -8.16 -9.19 10.17
C ILE A 200 -9.05 -9.32 8.93
N VAL A 201 -9.32 -8.21 8.21
CA VAL A 201 -10.07 -8.25 6.94
C VAL A 201 -9.42 -9.18 5.93
N THR A 202 -8.10 -9.09 5.78
CA THR A 202 -7.36 -9.98 4.89
C THR A 202 -7.57 -11.45 5.28
N GLY A 203 -7.49 -11.77 6.57
CA GLY A 203 -7.74 -13.12 7.08
C GLY A 203 -9.17 -13.62 6.85
N MET A 204 -10.17 -12.75 7.06
CA MET A 204 -11.58 -13.07 6.78
C MET A 204 -11.79 -13.41 5.29
N LEU A 205 -11.23 -12.61 4.38
CA LEU A 205 -11.28 -12.88 2.94
C LEU A 205 -10.63 -14.22 2.57
N PHE A 206 -9.50 -14.53 3.21
CA PHE A 206 -8.82 -15.82 3.03
C PHE A 206 -9.71 -17.01 3.38
N ALA A 207 -10.47 -16.90 4.47
CA ALA A 207 -11.32 -17.98 4.94
C ALA A 207 -12.46 -18.31 3.98
N GLY A 208 -12.94 -17.31 3.20
CA GLY A 208 -13.99 -17.49 2.19
C GLY A 208 -13.52 -18.10 0.86
N MET A 209 -12.21 -18.31 0.67
CA MET A 209 -11.66 -18.79 -0.60
C MET A 209 -11.38 -20.28 -0.65
N ASP A 210 -11.49 -20.88 -1.84
CA ASP A 210 -10.97 -22.23 -2.11
C ASP A 210 -9.45 -22.19 -2.25
N LEU A 211 -8.76 -22.46 -1.13
CA LEU A 211 -7.31 -22.44 -1.06
C LEU A 211 -6.68 -23.43 -2.05
N LYS A 212 -7.32 -24.59 -2.31
CA LYS A 212 -6.80 -25.59 -3.24
C LYS A 212 -6.73 -25.02 -4.67
N GLN A 213 -7.79 -24.33 -5.09
CA GLN A 213 -7.84 -23.71 -6.41
C GLN A 213 -6.78 -22.60 -6.56
N ILE A 214 -6.59 -21.78 -5.50
CA ILE A 214 -5.58 -20.71 -5.49
C ILE A 214 -4.17 -21.28 -5.64
N PHE A 215 -3.81 -22.29 -4.82
CA PHE A 215 -2.47 -22.84 -4.78
C PHE A 215 -2.13 -23.79 -5.96
N THR A 216 -3.09 -24.20 -6.77
CA THR A 216 -2.83 -24.99 -7.99
C THR A 216 -2.61 -24.14 -9.24
N ASN A 217 -2.96 -22.86 -9.22
CA ASN A 217 -2.84 -21.99 -10.39
C ASN A 217 -1.39 -21.47 -10.56
N LYS A 218 -0.64 -22.09 -11.48
CA LYS A 218 0.75 -21.72 -11.79
C LYS A 218 0.92 -20.27 -12.21
N LYS A 219 -0.09 -19.67 -12.86
CA LYS A 219 -0.02 -18.28 -13.32
C LYS A 219 -0.03 -17.28 -12.15
N VAL A 220 -0.73 -17.59 -11.04
CA VAL A 220 -0.68 -16.81 -9.81
C VAL A 220 0.75 -16.71 -9.26
N TYR A 221 1.50 -17.80 -9.28
CA TYR A 221 2.90 -17.79 -8.82
C TYR A 221 3.80 -16.98 -9.75
N PHE A 222 3.61 -17.08 -11.06
CA PHE A 222 4.36 -16.28 -12.03
C PHE A 222 4.14 -14.78 -11.79
N ILE A 223 2.88 -14.36 -11.65
CA ILE A 223 2.53 -12.95 -11.33
C ILE A 223 3.11 -12.53 -9.99
N SER A 224 3.09 -13.42 -8.98
CA SER A 224 3.69 -13.15 -7.67
C SER A 224 5.20 -12.93 -7.75
N VAL A 225 5.93 -13.67 -8.58
CA VAL A 225 7.37 -13.47 -8.82
C VAL A 225 7.61 -12.10 -9.48
N LEU A 226 6.84 -11.75 -10.50
CA LEU A 226 6.93 -10.44 -11.14
C LEU A 226 6.67 -9.31 -10.13
N ARG A 227 5.67 -9.46 -9.26
CA ARG A 227 5.29 -8.46 -8.26
C ARG A 227 6.29 -8.33 -7.12
N LEU A 228 6.75 -9.46 -6.55
CA LEU A 228 7.52 -9.48 -5.30
C LEU A 228 9.04 -9.50 -5.51
N ILE A 229 9.51 -9.80 -6.71
CA ILE A 229 10.94 -9.91 -7.01
C ILE A 229 11.32 -9.00 -8.17
N VAL A 230 10.74 -9.18 -9.34
CA VAL A 230 11.19 -8.48 -10.55
C VAL A 230 10.97 -6.97 -10.42
N LEU A 231 9.74 -6.55 -10.13
CA LEU A 231 9.41 -5.13 -10.01
C LEU A 231 10.17 -4.43 -8.86
N PRO A 232 10.30 -5.02 -7.64
CA PRO A 232 11.13 -4.49 -6.58
C PRO A 232 12.61 -4.33 -6.93
N ILE A 233 13.19 -5.26 -7.68
CA ILE A 233 14.58 -5.15 -8.13
C ILE A 233 14.76 -3.97 -9.08
N PHE A 234 13.83 -3.78 -10.04
CA PHE A 234 13.84 -2.58 -10.89
C PHE A 234 13.69 -1.30 -10.06
N ALA A 235 12.81 -1.28 -9.08
CA ALA A 235 12.64 -0.13 -8.18
C ALA A 235 13.91 0.15 -7.36
N LEU A 236 14.56 -0.89 -6.84
CA LEU A 236 15.83 -0.75 -6.10
C LEU A 236 16.90 -0.12 -6.96
N ILE A 237 17.12 -0.65 -8.17
CA ILE A 237 18.10 -0.12 -9.12
C ILE A 237 17.79 1.34 -9.45
N LEU A 238 16.53 1.65 -9.76
CA LEU A 238 16.08 3.00 -10.07
C LEU A 238 16.37 3.97 -8.92
N ILE A 239 15.99 3.60 -7.69
CA ILE A 239 16.17 4.42 -6.50
C ILE A 239 17.66 4.68 -6.25
N LYS A 240 18.50 3.64 -6.30
CA LYS A 240 19.93 3.77 -6.03
C LYS A 240 20.66 4.56 -7.12
N LEU A 241 20.31 4.38 -8.40
CA LEU A 241 20.89 5.14 -9.51
C LEU A 241 20.39 6.58 -9.58
N SER A 242 19.23 6.90 -9.01
CA SER A 242 18.69 8.27 -9.06
C SER A 242 19.48 9.28 -8.23
N HIS A 243 20.22 8.83 -7.23
CA HIS A 243 20.90 9.67 -6.24
C HIS A 243 20.00 10.70 -5.55
N LEU A 244 18.68 10.53 -5.62
CA LEU A 244 17.72 11.48 -5.03
C LEU A 244 17.85 11.59 -3.51
N ALA A 245 18.39 10.58 -2.85
CA ALA A 245 18.64 10.62 -1.40
C ALA A 245 19.52 11.82 -0.97
N ALA A 246 20.43 12.27 -1.83
CA ALA A 246 21.29 13.42 -1.55
C ALA A 246 20.55 14.76 -1.43
N PHE A 247 19.26 14.81 -1.83
CA PHE A 247 18.46 16.04 -1.80
C PHE A 247 18.06 16.47 -0.38
N SER A 248 18.03 15.56 0.59
CA SER A 248 17.62 15.83 1.98
C SER A 248 18.57 15.12 2.96
N ALA A 249 18.75 15.70 4.15
CA ALA A 249 19.54 15.08 5.22
C ALA A 249 19.03 13.69 5.61
N ASP A 250 17.70 13.49 5.58
CA ASP A 250 17.04 12.21 5.85
C ASP A 250 16.67 11.46 4.57
N GLY A 251 17.28 11.79 3.45
CA GLY A 251 16.92 11.26 2.13
C GLY A 251 16.95 9.74 2.05
N ASP A 252 17.93 9.07 2.67
CA ASP A 252 18.02 7.61 2.69
C ASP A 252 16.81 6.95 3.37
N LYS A 253 16.34 7.52 4.49
CA LYS A 253 15.15 7.02 5.17
C LYS A 253 13.88 7.25 4.33
N ILE A 254 13.78 8.43 3.70
CA ILE A 254 12.64 8.76 2.82
C ILE A 254 12.62 7.81 1.61
N MET A 255 13.76 7.57 0.99
CA MET A 255 13.86 6.62 -0.14
C MET A 255 13.57 5.18 0.30
N LEU A 256 13.97 4.78 1.52
CA LEU A 256 13.58 3.50 2.10
C LEU A 256 12.06 3.40 2.27
N ILE A 257 11.37 4.47 2.71
CA ILE A 257 9.91 4.49 2.84
C ILE A 257 9.22 4.33 1.48
N VAL A 258 9.70 5.04 0.45
CA VAL A 258 9.21 4.89 -0.93
C VAL A 258 9.43 3.46 -1.41
N PHE A 259 10.60 2.88 -1.16
CA PHE A 259 10.90 1.49 -1.51
C PHE A 259 10.01 0.50 -0.75
N LEU A 260 9.83 0.68 0.57
CA LEU A 260 8.92 -0.13 1.39
C LEU A 260 7.49 -0.11 0.83
N ALA A 261 7.00 1.05 0.40
CA ALA A 261 5.68 1.16 -0.22
C ALA A 261 5.58 0.37 -1.54
N ILE A 262 6.62 0.40 -2.36
CA ILE A 262 6.67 -0.32 -3.63
C ILE A 262 6.69 -1.84 -3.41
N ILE A 263 7.47 -2.35 -2.46
CA ILE A 263 7.69 -3.79 -2.26
C ILE A 263 6.56 -4.50 -1.50
N THR A 264 5.52 -3.78 -1.03
CA THR A 264 4.33 -4.41 -0.44
C THR A 264 3.63 -5.33 -1.46
N PRO A 265 2.86 -6.33 -1.05
CA PRO A 265 2.18 -7.25 -1.96
C PRO A 265 1.20 -6.54 -2.91
N SER A 266 0.52 -7.29 -3.75
CA SER A 266 -0.52 -6.77 -4.66
C SER A 266 -1.63 -6.05 -3.87
N ALA A 267 -2.15 -4.95 -4.41
CA ALA A 267 -3.17 -4.15 -3.74
C ALA A 267 -4.52 -4.88 -3.65
N SER A 268 -5.12 -4.89 -2.45
CA SER A 268 -6.51 -5.34 -2.26
C SER A 268 -7.51 -4.49 -3.05
N THR A 269 -7.16 -3.24 -3.33
CA THR A 269 -7.98 -2.33 -4.16
C THR A 269 -8.19 -2.85 -5.58
N VAL A 270 -7.24 -3.61 -6.15
CA VAL A 270 -7.41 -4.25 -7.47
C VAL A 270 -8.56 -5.25 -7.42
N THR A 271 -8.61 -6.11 -6.38
CA THR A 271 -9.73 -7.03 -6.15
C THR A 271 -11.06 -6.29 -6.05
N GLN A 272 -11.09 -5.20 -5.27
CA GLN A 272 -12.29 -4.39 -5.10
C GLN A 272 -12.74 -3.74 -6.42
N MET A 273 -11.81 -3.23 -7.21
CA MET A 273 -12.09 -2.69 -8.55
C MET A 273 -12.66 -3.76 -9.47
N CYS A 274 -12.07 -4.97 -9.49
CA CYS A 274 -12.63 -6.08 -10.26
C CYS A 274 -14.06 -6.42 -9.82
N GLN A 275 -14.37 -6.41 -8.53
CA GLN A 275 -15.73 -6.64 -8.03
C GLN A 275 -16.72 -5.57 -8.49
N VAL A 276 -16.32 -4.29 -8.44
CA VAL A 276 -17.19 -3.17 -8.80
C VAL A 276 -17.45 -3.10 -10.29
N TYR A 277 -16.42 -3.39 -11.11
CA TYR A 277 -16.49 -3.25 -12.57
C TYR A 277 -16.71 -4.57 -13.31
N GLY A 278 -16.99 -5.67 -12.59
CA GLY A 278 -17.37 -6.95 -13.20
C GLY A 278 -16.22 -7.72 -13.87
N ASN A 279 -14.97 -7.48 -13.43
CA ASN A 279 -13.81 -8.24 -13.88
C ASN A 279 -13.51 -9.41 -12.94
N ASP A 280 -12.48 -10.24 -13.22
CA ASP A 280 -12.15 -11.44 -12.45
C ASP A 280 -11.59 -11.12 -11.05
N SER A 281 -12.51 -10.86 -10.11
CA SER A 281 -12.18 -10.56 -8.72
C SER A 281 -11.63 -11.76 -7.95
N GLN A 282 -12.00 -12.99 -8.33
CA GLN A 282 -11.49 -14.21 -7.70
C GLN A 282 -10.02 -14.38 -8.02
N TYR A 283 -9.64 -14.18 -9.29
CA TYR A 283 -8.24 -14.25 -9.72
C TYR A 283 -7.39 -13.12 -9.10
N ALA A 284 -7.90 -11.88 -9.10
CA ALA A 284 -7.23 -10.76 -8.42
C ALA A 284 -7.00 -11.05 -6.92
N SER A 285 -8.00 -11.63 -6.27
CA SER A 285 -7.93 -12.01 -4.86
C SER A 285 -6.90 -13.11 -4.62
N ALA A 286 -6.85 -14.14 -5.48
CA ALA A 286 -5.85 -15.20 -5.42
C ALA A 286 -4.42 -14.63 -5.50
N ILE A 287 -4.17 -13.69 -6.42
CA ILE A 287 -2.86 -13.02 -6.54
C ILE A 287 -2.55 -12.20 -5.27
N ASN A 288 -3.52 -11.43 -4.76
CA ASN A 288 -3.33 -10.64 -3.54
C ASN A 288 -2.94 -11.53 -2.36
N VAL A 289 -3.65 -12.63 -2.17
CA VAL A 289 -3.43 -13.63 -1.13
C VAL A 289 -2.03 -14.23 -1.21
N VAL A 290 -1.65 -14.78 -2.36
CA VAL A 290 -0.36 -15.43 -2.54
C VAL A 290 0.78 -14.44 -2.39
N THR A 291 0.65 -13.23 -2.95
CA THR A 291 1.66 -12.18 -2.78
C THR A 291 1.77 -11.72 -1.33
N THR A 292 0.66 -11.63 -0.57
CA THR A 292 0.69 -11.30 0.86
C THR A 292 1.44 -12.34 1.66
N LEU A 293 1.19 -13.63 1.40
CA LEU A 293 1.91 -14.72 2.07
C LEU A 293 3.41 -14.69 1.78
N PHE A 294 3.80 -14.56 0.51
CA PHE A 294 5.22 -14.54 0.16
C PHE A 294 5.93 -13.25 0.55
N SER A 295 5.20 -12.15 0.76
CA SER A 295 5.80 -10.89 1.22
C SER A 295 6.46 -11.00 2.60
N ILE A 296 6.06 -11.98 3.41
CA ILE A 296 6.67 -12.27 4.72
C ILE A 296 8.17 -12.52 4.57
N VAL A 297 8.57 -13.20 3.50
CA VAL A 297 9.96 -13.53 3.22
C VAL A 297 10.60 -12.50 2.30
N THR A 298 9.91 -12.09 1.25
CA THR A 298 10.50 -11.24 0.20
C THR A 298 10.75 -9.81 0.68
N MET A 299 9.86 -9.22 1.48
CA MET A 299 10.06 -7.85 1.96
C MET A 299 11.31 -7.70 2.85
N PRO A 300 11.55 -8.53 3.88
CA PRO A 300 12.78 -8.45 4.66
C PRO A 300 14.05 -8.62 3.84
N LEU A 301 14.05 -9.58 2.89
CA LEU A 301 15.19 -9.82 2.01
C LEU A 301 15.48 -8.61 1.10
N LEU A 302 14.45 -7.99 0.54
CA LEU A 302 14.59 -6.79 -0.29
C LEU A 302 15.06 -5.58 0.51
N VAL A 303 14.62 -5.43 1.77
CA VAL A 303 15.13 -4.36 2.65
C VAL A 303 16.59 -4.61 3.02
N MET A 304 16.98 -5.86 3.29
CA MET A 304 18.40 -6.19 3.47
C MET A 304 19.22 -5.81 2.24
N LEU A 305 18.74 -6.16 1.07
CA LEU A 305 19.39 -5.81 -0.21
C LEU A 305 19.47 -4.28 -0.38
N PHE A 306 18.40 -3.54 -0.06
CA PHE A 306 18.40 -2.06 -0.10
C PHE A 306 19.46 -1.44 0.82
N GLN A 307 19.72 -2.05 1.99
CA GLN A 307 20.71 -1.56 2.96
C GLN A 307 22.15 -1.93 2.63
N MET A 308 22.39 -2.93 1.76
CA MET A 308 23.71 -3.34 1.32
C MET A 308 24.33 -2.40 0.26
N PHE A 309 23.49 -1.70 -0.47
CA PHE A 309 23.84 -0.71 -1.48
C PHE A 309 23.59 0.71 -0.99
#